data_1b4d692e6acf070c824aae05a0c88871
#
_entry.id   1b4d692e6acf070c824aae05a0c88871
#
_cell.length_a   1.000
_cell.length_b   1.000
_cell.length_c   1.000
_cell.angle_alpha   90.00
_cell.angle_beta   90.00
_cell.angle_gamma   90.00
#
_symmetry.space_group_name_H-M   'P 1'
#
loop_
_entity.id
_entity.type
_entity.pdbx_description
1 polymer ?
#
loop_
_entity_poly.entity_id
_entity_poly.type
_entity_poly.pdbx_seq_one_letter_code
_entity_poly.pdbx_strand_id
1 'polypeptide(L)'
;MKTLGAQGGQKMDRKSSRKQRATGPGAVGWQAQKSAATRKQIVSAAIRCIVESSYSKTTMMNISEKAGLSRGATLHHFPSKMDIIKAVVNYLHEKRLQAFRRSILEIPENADMAHLAVQAYSTQLNHPIYLALFELSVAARTDEDLRRILIPAQMLFDREWYQTAWDLFPAWHSDRKAFNLALNLCQQLIEGMMISNFMHARKVDQKQVLDYLEKIVRELKPTA
;
A
#
# COMPACT_ATOMS: atom_id res chain seq x y z
N MET A 1 38.40 -36.02 78.56
CA MET A 1 37.84 -34.73 79.16
C MET A 1 37.50 -33.83 77.98
N LYS A 2 36.25 -33.37 77.99
CA LYS A 2 35.69 -32.19 77.25
C LYS A 2 35.64 -32.26 75.71
N THR A 3 34.50 -32.44 75.17
CA THR A 3 33.29 -31.66 74.90
C THR A 3 33.35 -30.93 73.53
N LEU A 4 32.57 -31.38 72.62
CA LEU A 4 31.41 -30.71 72.01
C LEU A 4 31.66 -29.47 71.15
N GLY A 5 31.15 -29.50 69.92
CA GLY A 5 30.85 -28.31 69.08
C GLY A 5 30.30 -28.69 67.73
N ALA A 6 29.01 -29.02 67.68
CA ALA A 6 28.26 -29.15 66.44
C ALA A 6 27.90 -27.75 65.99
N GLN A 7 28.12 -27.43 64.69
CA GLN A 7 27.47 -26.33 64.00
C GLN A 7 26.88 -26.79 62.71
N GLY A 8 25.53 -26.68 62.65
CA GLY A 8 24.72 -26.99 61.50
C GLY A 8 24.85 -25.93 60.40
N GLY A 9 25.17 -26.39 59.20
CA GLY A 9 25.14 -25.57 57.98
C GLY A 9 23.74 -25.52 57.43
N GLN A 10 23.11 -24.34 57.50
CA GLN A 10 21.85 -24.03 56.82
C GLN A 10 22.05 -24.03 55.32
N LYS A 11 21.37 -24.93 54.62
CA LYS A 11 21.19 -24.87 53.18
C LYS A 11 20.26 -23.71 52.84
N MET A 12 20.78 -22.67 52.17
CA MET A 12 20.01 -21.61 51.58
C MET A 12 19.31 -22.12 50.31
N ASP A 13 18.00 -22.28 50.41
CA ASP A 13 17.11 -22.51 49.27
C ASP A 13 17.10 -21.27 48.37
N ARG A 14 17.73 -21.38 47.20
CA ARG A 14 17.57 -20.38 46.13
C ARG A 14 16.21 -20.57 45.47
N LYS A 15 15.19 -19.90 45.95
CA LYS A 15 13.91 -19.74 45.27
C LYS A 15 14.14 -19.07 43.91
N SER A 16 13.91 -19.84 42.84
CA SER A 16 13.85 -19.37 41.45
C SER A 16 12.72 -18.36 41.35
N SER A 17 13.06 -17.08 41.20
CA SER A 17 12.09 -16.05 40.85
C SER A 17 11.66 -16.20 39.42
N ARG A 18 10.61 -16.99 39.19
CA ARG A 18 9.87 -17.09 37.93
C ARG A 18 9.22 -15.74 37.67
N LYS A 19 9.81 -14.90 36.78
CA LYS A 19 9.20 -13.67 36.29
C LYS A 19 7.78 -13.98 35.78
N GLN A 20 6.77 -13.63 36.56
CA GLN A 20 5.38 -13.60 36.12
C GLN A 20 5.25 -12.60 34.97
N ARG A 21 4.98 -13.10 33.76
CA ARG A 21 4.59 -12.26 32.64
C ARG A 21 3.26 -11.59 32.97
N ALA A 22 3.24 -10.28 33.04
CA ALA A 22 2.05 -9.48 33.26
C ALA A 22 1.04 -9.77 32.13
N THR A 23 -0.04 -10.45 32.46
CA THR A 23 -1.20 -10.69 31.60
C THR A 23 -2.31 -9.73 31.99
N GLY A 24 -2.15 -8.44 31.67
CA GLY A 24 -3.18 -7.42 31.85
C GLY A 24 -3.77 -6.98 30.50
N PRO A 25 -4.98 -6.38 30.45
CA PRO A 25 -5.60 -5.89 29.22
C PRO A 25 -4.70 -4.97 28.39
N GLY A 26 -3.81 -4.19 29.01
CA GLY A 26 -2.82 -3.35 28.34
C GLY A 26 -1.70 -4.12 27.64
N ALA A 27 -1.32 -5.32 28.13
CA ALA A 27 -0.27 -6.14 27.53
C ALA A 27 -0.71 -6.77 26.21
N VAL A 28 -1.98 -7.15 26.08
CA VAL A 28 -2.56 -7.69 24.85
C VAL A 28 -2.61 -6.60 23.78
N GLY A 29 -3.00 -5.38 24.14
CA GLY A 29 -3.01 -4.23 23.24
C GLY A 29 -1.62 -3.87 22.72
N TRP A 30 -0.60 -3.88 23.59
CA TRP A 30 0.78 -3.58 23.21
C TRP A 30 1.38 -4.65 22.29
N GLN A 31 1.14 -5.93 22.54
CA GLN A 31 1.59 -7.01 21.65
C GLN A 31 0.93 -6.95 20.27
N ALA A 32 -0.39 -6.65 20.22
CA ALA A 32 -1.11 -6.46 18.97
C ALA A 32 -0.55 -5.27 18.16
N GLN A 33 -0.29 -4.15 18.82
CA GLN A 33 0.31 -2.97 18.19
C GLN A 33 1.72 -3.25 17.67
N LYS A 34 2.56 -3.94 18.43
CA LYS A 34 3.90 -4.34 18.01
C LYS A 34 3.84 -5.28 16.80
N SER A 35 2.93 -6.26 16.82
CA SER A 35 2.71 -7.17 15.68
C SER A 35 2.26 -6.42 14.43
N ALA A 36 1.31 -5.50 14.55
CA ALA A 36 0.85 -4.66 13.44
C ALA A 36 1.98 -3.79 12.87
N ALA A 37 2.81 -3.18 13.73
CA ALA A 37 3.96 -2.40 13.30
C ALA A 37 4.98 -3.26 12.53
N THR A 38 5.27 -4.48 13.00
CA THR A 38 6.17 -5.41 12.32
C THR A 38 5.60 -5.85 10.97
N ARG A 39 4.29 -6.16 10.88
CA ARG A 39 3.63 -6.47 9.60
C ARG A 39 3.75 -5.32 8.61
N LYS A 40 3.53 -4.07 9.05
CA LYS A 40 3.70 -2.87 8.23
C LYS A 40 5.15 -2.69 7.75
N GLN A 41 6.12 -2.98 8.60
CA GLN A 41 7.56 -2.95 8.27
C GLN A 41 7.89 -3.96 7.16
N ILE A 42 7.38 -5.19 7.24
CA ILE A 42 7.57 -6.24 6.23
C ILE A 42 6.92 -5.83 4.90
N VAL A 43 5.68 -5.33 4.92
CA VAL A 43 4.98 -4.85 3.72
C VAL A 43 5.75 -3.70 3.06
N SER A 44 6.23 -2.73 3.83
CA SER A 44 7.05 -1.62 3.30
C SER A 44 8.36 -2.11 2.69
N ALA A 45 9.03 -3.10 3.31
CA ALA A 45 10.23 -3.72 2.77
C ALA A 45 9.95 -4.45 1.44
N ALA A 46 8.83 -5.18 1.37
CA ALA A 46 8.42 -5.89 0.15
C ALA A 46 8.14 -4.91 -1.00
N ILE A 47 7.47 -3.79 -0.75
CA ILE A 47 7.24 -2.74 -1.75
C ILE A 47 8.58 -2.22 -2.28
N ARG A 48 9.54 -1.94 -1.40
CA ARG A 48 10.88 -1.50 -1.83
C ARG A 48 11.59 -2.57 -2.68
N CYS A 49 11.51 -3.86 -2.31
CA CYS A 49 12.07 -4.94 -3.11
C CYS A 49 11.46 -4.99 -4.51
N ILE A 50 10.13 -4.86 -4.62
CA ILE A 50 9.42 -4.87 -5.89
C ILE A 50 9.87 -3.69 -6.78
N VAL A 51 9.93 -2.48 -6.22
CA VAL A 51 10.28 -1.26 -6.96
C VAL A 51 11.75 -1.25 -7.39
N GLU A 52 12.66 -1.68 -6.52
CA GLU A 52 14.11 -1.59 -6.77
C GLU A 52 14.65 -2.78 -7.58
N SER A 53 14.03 -3.95 -7.51
CA SER A 53 14.59 -5.18 -8.06
C SER A 53 13.64 -5.99 -8.93
N SER A 54 12.37 -5.62 -9.06
CA SER A 54 11.24 -6.31 -9.68
C SER A 54 10.57 -7.37 -8.79
N TYR A 55 9.32 -7.72 -9.15
CA TYR A 55 8.56 -8.78 -8.48
C TYR A 55 9.24 -10.15 -8.57
N SER A 56 9.81 -10.49 -9.73
CA SER A 56 10.45 -11.78 -9.97
C SER A 56 11.66 -12.03 -9.07
N LYS A 57 12.42 -10.98 -8.76
CA LYS A 57 13.59 -11.03 -7.87
C LYS A 57 13.24 -10.85 -6.40
N THR A 58 11.99 -10.53 -6.08
CA THR A 58 11.54 -10.37 -4.70
C THR A 58 11.36 -11.73 -4.04
N THR A 59 12.13 -12.02 -3.00
CA THR A 59 12.12 -13.27 -2.23
C THR A 59 11.87 -13.01 -0.75
N MET A 60 11.47 -14.03 0.01
CA MET A 60 11.35 -13.95 1.47
C MET A 60 12.64 -13.47 2.14
N MET A 61 13.80 -13.89 1.61
CA MET A 61 15.11 -13.52 2.13
C MET A 61 15.36 -12.02 1.95
N ASN A 62 15.23 -11.51 0.71
CA ASN A 62 15.42 -10.08 0.42
C ASN A 62 14.48 -9.19 1.22
N ILE A 63 13.22 -9.62 1.38
CA ILE A 63 12.22 -8.89 2.18
C ILE A 63 12.65 -8.85 3.64
N SER A 64 13.08 -10.00 4.21
CA SER A 64 13.52 -10.08 5.61
C SER A 64 14.73 -9.17 5.87
N GLU A 65 15.75 -9.24 5.01
CA GLU A 65 16.94 -8.40 5.08
C GLU A 65 16.58 -6.91 5.01
N LYS A 66 15.76 -6.53 4.03
CA LYS A 66 15.33 -5.13 3.85
C LYS A 66 14.42 -4.65 4.98
N ALA A 67 13.72 -5.56 5.65
CA ALA A 67 12.93 -5.28 6.85
C ALA A 67 13.79 -5.23 8.14
N GLY A 68 15.06 -5.62 8.10
CA GLY A 68 15.91 -5.74 9.30
C GLY A 68 15.43 -6.84 10.26
N LEU A 69 14.84 -7.93 9.72
CA LEU A 69 14.27 -9.04 10.49
C LEU A 69 14.93 -10.36 10.10
N SER A 70 14.95 -11.32 11.03
CA SER A 70 15.30 -12.68 10.67
C SER A 70 14.22 -13.32 9.78
N ARG A 71 14.61 -14.28 8.94
CA ARG A 71 13.65 -15.05 8.13
C ARG A 71 12.58 -15.72 8.99
N GLY A 72 12.96 -16.28 10.16
CA GLY A 72 12.01 -16.88 11.09
C GLY A 72 10.99 -15.88 11.64
N ALA A 73 11.42 -14.67 11.98
CA ALA A 73 10.54 -13.61 12.42
C ALA A 73 9.56 -13.19 11.29
N THR A 74 10.04 -13.09 10.06
CA THR A 74 9.19 -12.77 8.90
C THR A 74 8.17 -13.88 8.65
N LEU A 75 8.57 -15.15 8.67
CA LEU A 75 7.68 -16.30 8.49
C LEU A 75 6.61 -16.40 9.60
N HIS A 76 6.93 -15.98 10.81
CA HIS A 76 5.94 -15.91 11.90
C HIS A 76 4.79 -14.94 11.57
N HIS A 77 5.05 -13.84 10.87
CA HIS A 77 4.04 -12.87 10.48
C HIS A 77 3.37 -13.18 9.13
N PHE A 78 4.10 -13.79 8.21
CA PHE A 78 3.65 -14.13 6.87
C PHE A 78 4.22 -15.49 6.47
N PRO A 79 3.40 -16.55 6.47
CA PRO A 79 3.85 -17.91 6.17
C PRO A 79 4.48 -18.10 4.79
N SER A 80 4.09 -17.28 3.81
CA SER A 80 4.60 -17.36 2.43
C SER A 80 4.85 -15.97 1.82
N LYS A 81 5.60 -15.96 0.68
CA LYS A 81 5.75 -14.75 -0.14
C LYS A 81 4.38 -14.23 -0.60
N MET A 82 3.48 -15.13 -0.98
CA MET A 82 2.16 -14.74 -1.49
C MET A 82 1.30 -14.07 -0.42
N ASP A 83 1.44 -14.45 0.86
CA ASP A 83 0.77 -13.75 1.97
C ASP A 83 1.28 -12.31 2.13
N ILE A 84 2.59 -12.10 1.94
CA ILE A 84 3.16 -10.74 1.92
C ILE A 84 2.62 -9.97 0.72
N ILE A 85 2.62 -10.57 -0.48
CA ILE A 85 2.13 -9.92 -1.71
C ILE A 85 0.65 -9.55 -1.58
N LYS A 86 -0.19 -10.42 -1.01
CA LYS A 86 -1.59 -10.09 -0.71
C LYS A 86 -1.71 -8.87 0.21
N ALA A 87 -0.89 -8.80 1.25
CA ALA A 87 -0.87 -7.65 2.14
C ALA A 87 -0.33 -6.38 1.45
N VAL A 88 0.66 -6.52 0.56
CA VAL A 88 1.16 -5.42 -0.29
C VAL A 88 0.04 -4.88 -1.17
N VAL A 89 -0.66 -5.72 -1.92
CA VAL A 89 -1.74 -5.32 -2.83
C VAL A 89 -2.83 -4.54 -2.06
N ASN A 90 -3.28 -5.07 -0.93
CA ASN A 90 -4.28 -4.39 -0.09
C ASN A 90 -3.78 -3.02 0.41
N TYR A 91 -2.52 -2.96 0.85
CA TYR A 91 -1.92 -1.70 1.31
C TYR A 91 -1.80 -0.67 0.18
N LEU A 92 -1.40 -1.09 -1.03
CA LEU A 92 -1.28 -0.22 -2.19
C LEU A 92 -2.64 0.40 -2.57
N HIS A 93 -3.69 -0.42 -2.62
CA HIS A 93 -5.04 0.05 -2.93
C HIS A 93 -5.59 1.01 -1.86
N GLU A 94 -5.43 0.67 -0.57
CA GLU A 94 -5.83 1.54 0.53
C GLU A 94 -5.13 2.92 0.43
N LYS A 95 -3.82 2.92 0.15
CA LYS A 95 -3.05 4.16 0.02
C LYS A 95 -3.46 5.00 -1.20
N ARG A 96 -3.78 4.35 -2.32
CA ARG A 96 -4.30 5.05 -3.51
C ARG A 96 -5.64 5.73 -3.21
N LEU A 97 -6.58 5.04 -2.58
CA LEU A 97 -7.87 5.63 -2.18
C LEU A 97 -7.71 6.78 -1.18
N GLN A 98 -6.84 6.60 -0.18
CA GLN A 98 -6.56 7.66 0.80
C GLN A 98 -5.95 8.89 0.13
N ALA A 99 -5.00 8.70 -0.79
CA ALA A 99 -4.37 9.79 -1.54
C ALA A 99 -5.41 10.52 -2.43
N PHE A 100 -6.24 9.77 -3.14
CA PHE A 100 -7.30 10.33 -3.98
C PHE A 100 -8.30 11.16 -3.16
N ARG A 101 -8.84 10.61 -2.07
CA ARG A 101 -9.76 11.35 -1.18
C ARG A 101 -9.14 12.62 -0.63
N ARG A 102 -7.87 12.57 -0.25
CA ARG A 102 -7.15 13.73 0.31
C ARG A 102 -6.97 14.83 -0.74
N SER A 103 -6.51 14.46 -1.94
CA SER A 103 -6.29 15.42 -3.02
C SER A 103 -7.56 16.18 -3.42
N ILE A 104 -8.74 15.56 -3.27
CA ILE A 104 -10.02 16.20 -3.59
C ILE A 104 -10.53 17.06 -2.44
N LEU A 105 -10.31 16.66 -1.19
CA LEU A 105 -10.72 17.45 -0.02
C LEU A 105 -9.95 18.78 0.12
N GLU A 106 -8.77 18.87 -0.48
CA GLU A 106 -7.94 20.08 -0.51
C GLU A 106 -8.35 21.07 -1.62
N ILE A 107 -9.37 20.73 -2.42
CA ILE A 107 -9.85 21.54 -3.56
C ILE A 107 -10.73 22.69 -3.06
N PRO A 108 -10.42 23.96 -3.40
CA PRO A 108 -11.30 25.10 -3.12
C PRO A 108 -12.64 24.98 -3.86
N GLU A 109 -13.74 25.43 -3.23
CA GLU A 109 -15.10 25.34 -3.81
C GLU A 109 -15.23 25.99 -5.20
N ASN A 110 -14.46 27.04 -5.50
CA ASN A 110 -14.47 27.76 -6.77
C ASN A 110 -13.43 27.28 -7.78
N ALA A 111 -12.76 26.16 -7.51
CA ALA A 111 -11.70 25.68 -8.37
C ALA A 111 -12.23 24.93 -9.59
N ASP A 112 -11.44 24.92 -10.66
CA ASP A 112 -11.68 24.08 -11.81
C ASP A 112 -11.45 22.60 -11.44
N MET A 113 -12.55 21.89 -11.20
CA MET A 113 -12.54 20.49 -10.76
C MET A 113 -11.85 19.57 -11.77
N ALA A 114 -11.97 19.86 -13.09
CA ALA A 114 -11.31 19.06 -14.12
C ALA A 114 -9.79 19.20 -14.04
N HIS A 115 -9.30 20.44 -13.91
CA HIS A 115 -7.89 20.74 -13.70
C HIS A 115 -7.33 20.02 -12.49
N LEU A 116 -7.98 20.19 -11.34
CA LEU A 116 -7.49 19.65 -10.08
C LEU A 116 -7.54 18.13 -10.02
N ALA A 117 -8.57 17.50 -10.59
CA ALA A 117 -8.65 16.04 -10.67
C ALA A 117 -7.51 15.46 -11.53
N VAL A 118 -7.23 16.07 -12.68
CA VAL A 118 -6.12 15.66 -13.56
C VAL A 118 -4.77 15.86 -12.88
N GLN A 119 -4.55 17.01 -12.24
CA GLN A 119 -3.29 17.30 -11.52
C GLN A 119 -3.11 16.39 -10.31
N ALA A 120 -4.13 16.20 -9.49
CA ALA A 120 -4.09 15.32 -8.34
C ALA A 120 -3.76 13.87 -8.74
N TYR A 121 -4.31 13.40 -9.86
CA TYR A 121 -4.00 12.07 -10.36
C TYR A 121 -2.58 11.98 -10.93
N SER A 122 -2.15 12.98 -11.70
CA SER A 122 -0.80 12.99 -12.31
C SER A 122 0.33 13.05 -11.30
N THR A 123 0.16 13.78 -10.19
CA THR A 123 1.18 13.86 -9.12
C THR A 123 1.38 12.55 -8.38
N GLN A 124 0.35 11.69 -8.34
CA GLN A 124 0.43 10.41 -7.64
C GLN A 124 1.22 9.35 -8.42
N LEU A 125 1.32 9.45 -9.74
CA LEU A 125 1.85 8.39 -10.60
C LEU A 125 3.34 8.12 -10.44
N ASN A 126 4.13 9.14 -10.10
CA ASN A 126 5.55 8.97 -9.82
C ASN A 126 5.84 8.41 -8.42
N HIS A 127 4.81 8.17 -7.63
CA HIS A 127 4.97 7.63 -6.29
C HIS A 127 5.27 6.12 -6.34
N PRO A 128 6.20 5.58 -5.51
CA PRO A 128 6.58 4.16 -5.48
C PRO A 128 5.43 3.16 -5.39
N ILE A 129 4.29 3.58 -4.84
CA ILE A 129 3.06 2.77 -4.74
C ILE A 129 2.55 2.37 -6.14
N TYR A 130 2.53 3.30 -7.09
CA TYR A 130 2.06 3.03 -8.46
C TYR A 130 3.05 2.20 -9.24
N LEU A 131 4.36 2.43 -9.03
CA LEU A 131 5.41 1.60 -9.63
C LEU A 131 5.31 0.15 -9.18
N ALA A 132 5.11 -0.08 -7.87
CA ALA A 132 4.94 -1.43 -7.34
C ALA A 132 3.69 -2.12 -7.91
N LEU A 133 2.57 -1.39 -8.01
CA LEU A 133 1.34 -1.95 -8.56
C LEU A 133 1.49 -2.27 -10.05
N PHE A 134 2.12 -1.39 -10.82
CA PHE A 134 2.41 -1.62 -12.23
C PHE A 134 3.27 -2.86 -12.43
N GLU A 135 4.36 -3.00 -11.68
CA GLU A 135 5.25 -4.16 -11.71
C GLU A 135 4.48 -5.46 -11.39
N LEU A 136 3.61 -5.44 -10.37
CA LEU A 136 2.75 -6.58 -10.03
C LEU A 136 1.75 -6.88 -11.16
N SER A 137 1.19 -5.85 -11.80
CA SER A 137 0.22 -6.02 -12.89
C SER A 137 0.86 -6.66 -14.12
N VAL A 138 2.06 -6.23 -14.47
CA VAL A 138 2.83 -6.84 -15.58
C VAL A 138 3.20 -8.28 -15.25
N ALA A 139 3.68 -8.57 -14.03
CA ALA A 139 4.03 -9.91 -13.60
C ALA A 139 2.83 -10.87 -13.57
N ALA A 140 1.65 -10.38 -13.18
CA ALA A 140 0.42 -11.18 -13.14
C ALA A 140 -0.04 -11.70 -14.52
N ARG A 141 0.52 -11.19 -15.62
CA ARG A 141 0.24 -11.71 -16.97
C ARG A 141 0.67 -13.18 -17.11
N THR A 142 1.75 -13.55 -16.44
CA THR A 142 2.38 -14.88 -16.56
C THR A 142 2.45 -15.65 -15.24
N ASP A 143 2.14 -15.01 -14.10
CA ASP A 143 2.09 -15.61 -12.76
C ASP A 143 0.62 -15.76 -12.33
N GLU A 144 0.11 -17.00 -12.42
CA GLU A 144 -1.28 -17.33 -12.11
C GLU A 144 -1.63 -17.12 -10.64
N ASP A 145 -0.70 -17.43 -9.72
CA ASP A 145 -0.94 -17.27 -8.28
C ASP A 145 -1.03 -15.77 -7.92
N LEU A 146 -0.17 -14.96 -8.52
CA LEU A 146 -0.25 -13.51 -8.38
C LEU A 146 -1.55 -12.97 -8.99
N ARG A 147 -1.96 -13.46 -10.16
CA ARG A 147 -3.19 -13.05 -10.83
C ARG A 147 -4.43 -13.32 -9.98
N ARG A 148 -4.50 -14.47 -9.31
CA ARG A 148 -5.59 -14.83 -8.39
C ARG A 148 -5.70 -13.89 -7.18
N ILE A 149 -4.61 -13.25 -6.77
CA ILE A 149 -4.62 -12.25 -5.71
C ILE A 149 -4.96 -10.87 -6.27
N LEU A 150 -4.33 -10.49 -7.37
CA LEU A 150 -4.38 -9.11 -7.88
C LEU A 150 -5.75 -8.77 -8.48
N ILE A 151 -6.33 -9.64 -9.31
CA ILE A 151 -7.59 -9.33 -10.02
C ILE A 151 -8.74 -9.05 -9.04
N PRO A 152 -9.05 -9.90 -8.06
CA PRO A 152 -10.16 -9.62 -7.13
C PRO A 152 -9.93 -8.35 -6.32
N ALA A 153 -8.70 -8.09 -5.91
CA ALA A 153 -8.34 -6.88 -5.17
C ALA A 153 -8.48 -5.61 -6.04
N GLN A 154 -8.08 -5.69 -7.32
CA GLN A 154 -8.26 -4.58 -8.27
C GLN A 154 -9.74 -4.32 -8.53
N MET A 155 -10.56 -5.34 -8.73
CA MET A 155 -12.01 -5.18 -8.92
C MET A 155 -12.68 -4.50 -7.72
N LEU A 156 -12.26 -4.84 -6.50
CA LEU A 156 -12.76 -4.19 -5.29
C LEU A 156 -12.32 -2.71 -5.25
N PHE A 157 -11.03 -2.46 -5.52
CA PHE A 157 -10.50 -1.10 -5.58
C PHE A 157 -11.25 -0.25 -6.62
N ASP A 158 -11.44 -0.76 -7.84
CA ASP A 158 -12.13 -0.05 -8.93
C ASP A 158 -13.55 0.36 -8.51
N ARG A 159 -14.28 -0.56 -7.87
CA ARG A 159 -15.62 -0.27 -7.35
C ARG A 159 -15.61 0.87 -6.34
N GLU A 160 -14.71 0.80 -5.35
CA GLU A 160 -14.61 1.80 -4.29
C GLU A 160 -14.12 3.14 -4.85
N TRP A 161 -13.18 3.11 -5.78
CA TRP A 161 -12.65 4.31 -6.43
C TRP A 161 -13.72 5.02 -7.28
N TYR A 162 -14.45 4.26 -8.11
CA TYR A 162 -15.57 4.79 -8.89
C TYR A 162 -16.66 5.38 -8.01
N GLN A 163 -17.04 4.68 -6.95
CA GLN A 163 -18.05 5.20 -6.03
C GLN A 163 -17.57 6.48 -5.33
N THR A 164 -16.33 6.48 -4.85
CA THR A 164 -15.72 7.66 -4.22
C THR A 164 -15.69 8.85 -5.18
N ALA A 165 -15.27 8.63 -6.43
CA ALA A 165 -15.24 9.67 -7.45
C ALA A 165 -16.67 10.16 -7.79
N TRP A 166 -17.62 9.26 -7.94
CA TRP A 166 -19.03 9.62 -8.18
C TRP A 166 -19.60 10.53 -7.09
N ASP A 167 -19.38 10.18 -5.82
CA ASP A 167 -19.88 10.93 -4.67
C ASP A 167 -19.22 12.32 -4.57
N LEU A 168 -17.98 12.43 -4.98
CA LEU A 168 -17.19 13.67 -4.93
C LEU A 168 -17.49 14.64 -6.07
N PHE A 169 -18.10 14.17 -7.17
CA PHE A 169 -18.39 14.97 -8.36
C PHE A 169 -19.88 15.03 -8.71
N PRO A 170 -20.75 15.64 -7.87
CA PRO A 170 -22.20 15.66 -8.09
C PRO A 170 -22.62 16.35 -9.40
N ALA A 171 -21.81 17.26 -9.93
CA ALA A 171 -22.07 17.93 -11.22
C ALA A 171 -22.09 16.96 -12.42
N TRP A 172 -21.70 15.70 -12.25
CA TRP A 172 -21.74 14.66 -13.27
C TRP A 172 -22.91 13.69 -13.10
N HIS A 173 -23.75 13.85 -12.09
CA HIS A 173 -24.81 12.88 -11.79
C HIS A 173 -25.90 12.79 -12.88
N SER A 174 -25.99 13.80 -13.75
CA SER A 174 -26.94 13.78 -14.89
C SER A 174 -26.49 12.88 -16.03
N ASP A 175 -25.19 12.57 -16.17
CA ASP A 175 -24.64 11.68 -17.23
C ASP A 175 -23.54 10.76 -16.74
N ARG A 176 -23.94 9.57 -16.30
CA ARG A 176 -23.00 8.53 -15.84
C ARG A 176 -22.07 8.01 -16.95
N LYS A 177 -22.51 8.05 -18.21
CA LYS A 177 -21.65 7.58 -19.33
C LYS A 177 -20.52 8.55 -19.58
N ALA A 178 -20.82 9.84 -19.62
CA ALA A 178 -19.80 10.88 -19.76
C ALA A 178 -18.82 10.85 -18.57
N PHE A 179 -19.32 10.69 -17.33
CA PHE A 179 -18.49 10.54 -16.15
C PHE A 179 -17.51 9.36 -16.24
N ASN A 180 -18.02 8.18 -16.60
CA ASN A 180 -17.19 7.00 -16.75
C ASN A 180 -16.13 7.18 -17.85
N LEU A 181 -16.51 7.81 -18.97
CA LEU A 181 -15.57 8.11 -20.05
C LEU A 181 -14.46 9.05 -19.60
N ALA A 182 -14.81 10.12 -18.89
CA ALA A 182 -13.84 11.07 -18.35
C ALA A 182 -12.85 10.41 -17.38
N LEU A 183 -13.34 9.60 -16.44
CA LEU A 183 -12.49 8.84 -15.53
C LEU A 183 -11.55 7.88 -16.24
N ASN A 184 -12.07 7.11 -17.20
CA ASN A 184 -11.27 6.16 -17.96
C ASN A 184 -10.20 6.87 -18.80
N LEU A 185 -10.52 7.99 -19.43
CA LEU A 185 -9.55 8.79 -20.19
C LEU A 185 -8.43 9.30 -19.28
N CYS A 186 -8.78 9.86 -18.11
CA CYS A 186 -7.79 10.29 -17.14
C CYS A 186 -6.89 9.13 -16.72
N GLN A 187 -7.47 8.01 -16.31
CA GLN A 187 -6.70 6.87 -15.83
C GLN A 187 -5.76 6.32 -16.90
N GLN A 188 -6.29 5.98 -18.07
CA GLN A 188 -5.51 5.30 -19.11
C GLN A 188 -4.43 6.20 -19.71
N LEU A 189 -4.73 7.48 -19.94
CA LEU A 189 -3.75 8.41 -20.49
C LEU A 189 -2.59 8.64 -19.51
N ILE A 190 -2.91 8.89 -18.24
CA ILE A 190 -1.91 9.21 -17.24
C ILE A 190 -1.08 7.96 -16.88
N GLU A 191 -1.69 6.78 -16.75
CA GLU A 191 -0.94 5.51 -16.58
C GLU A 191 -0.05 5.22 -17.80
N GLY A 192 -0.52 5.50 -19.03
CA GLY A 192 0.27 5.42 -20.25
C GLY A 192 1.46 6.38 -20.26
N MET A 193 1.29 7.60 -19.78
CA MET A 193 2.38 8.58 -19.63
C MET A 193 3.44 8.10 -18.65
N MET A 194 3.06 7.48 -17.53
CA MET A 194 3.99 6.89 -16.58
C MET A 194 4.86 5.82 -17.25
N ILE A 195 4.26 4.91 -18.01
CA ILE A 195 4.98 3.86 -18.73
C ILE A 195 5.93 4.47 -19.77
N SER A 196 5.44 5.46 -20.52
CA SER A 196 6.22 6.17 -21.54
C SER A 196 7.48 6.79 -20.98
N ASN A 197 7.47 7.29 -19.75
CA ASN A 197 8.64 7.86 -19.09
C ASN A 197 9.79 6.86 -18.91
N PHE A 198 9.50 5.57 -18.81
CA PHE A 198 10.52 4.53 -18.71
C PHE A 198 11.03 4.05 -20.07
N MET A 199 10.21 4.21 -21.12
CA MET A 199 10.51 3.62 -22.43
C MET A 199 11.17 4.59 -23.41
N HIS A 200 10.95 5.89 -23.23
CA HIS A 200 11.36 6.89 -24.21
C HIS A 200 12.40 7.86 -23.65
N ALA A 201 13.53 7.98 -24.34
CA ALA A 201 14.55 8.97 -24.03
C ALA A 201 14.09 10.41 -24.35
N ARG A 202 13.11 10.56 -25.27
CA ARG A 202 12.54 11.87 -25.62
C ARG A 202 11.54 12.28 -24.53
N LYS A 203 11.80 13.39 -23.88
CA LYS A 203 10.85 14.02 -22.98
C LYS A 203 9.67 14.56 -23.80
N VAL A 204 8.51 13.97 -23.63
CA VAL A 204 7.24 14.54 -24.11
C VAL A 204 6.88 15.70 -23.21
N ASP A 205 6.32 16.77 -23.76
CA ASP A 205 5.74 17.85 -22.95
C ASP A 205 4.47 17.32 -22.27
N GLN A 206 4.66 16.77 -21.07
CA GLN A 206 3.59 16.21 -20.27
C GLN A 206 2.54 17.26 -19.91
N LYS A 207 2.98 18.51 -19.73
CA LYS A 207 2.06 19.60 -19.42
C LYS A 207 1.06 19.80 -20.54
N GLN A 208 1.51 19.86 -21.79
CA GLN A 208 0.64 20.02 -22.95
C GLN A 208 -0.38 18.90 -23.07
N VAL A 209 0.03 17.65 -22.77
CA VAL A 209 -0.88 16.49 -22.80
C VAL A 209 -1.94 16.59 -21.71
N LEU A 210 -1.54 16.97 -20.50
CA LEU A 210 -2.46 17.14 -19.37
C LEU A 210 -3.42 18.32 -19.59
N ASP A 211 -2.94 19.46 -20.11
CA ASP A 211 -3.78 20.61 -20.44
C ASP A 211 -4.86 20.23 -21.48
N TYR A 212 -4.50 19.37 -22.46
CA TYR A 212 -5.47 18.89 -23.45
C TYR A 212 -6.47 17.88 -22.86
N LEU A 213 -6.01 17.00 -21.97
CA LEU A 213 -6.90 16.10 -21.22
C LEU A 213 -7.94 16.89 -20.40
N GLU A 214 -7.51 17.92 -19.72
CA GLU A 214 -8.43 18.80 -18.98
C GLU A 214 -9.50 19.42 -19.87
N LYS A 215 -9.11 19.88 -21.06
CA LYS A 215 -10.06 20.40 -22.06
C LYS A 215 -11.10 19.35 -22.43
N ILE A 216 -10.69 18.14 -22.74
CA ILE A 216 -11.60 17.03 -23.07
C ILE A 216 -12.54 16.72 -21.89
N VAL A 217 -12.02 16.67 -20.68
CA VAL A 217 -12.82 16.40 -19.46
C VAL A 217 -13.88 17.50 -19.26
N ARG A 218 -13.54 18.77 -19.50
CA ARG A 218 -14.52 19.89 -19.43
C ARG A 218 -15.61 19.76 -20.49
N GLU A 219 -15.23 19.39 -21.73
CA GLU A 219 -16.19 19.21 -22.85
C GLU A 219 -17.15 18.03 -22.63
N LEU A 220 -16.70 16.99 -21.89
CA LEU A 220 -17.54 15.84 -21.51
C LEU A 220 -18.51 16.16 -20.37
N LYS A 221 -18.24 17.21 -19.58
CA LYS A 221 -19.09 17.57 -18.44
C LYS A 221 -20.49 17.96 -18.94
N PRO A 222 -21.56 17.36 -18.37
CA PRO A 222 -22.92 17.76 -18.72
C PRO A 222 -23.15 19.25 -18.51
N THR A 223 -23.78 19.90 -19.47
CA THR A 223 -24.33 21.26 -19.28
C THR A 223 -25.57 21.13 -18.41
N ALA A 224 -25.62 21.93 -17.32
CA ALA A 224 -26.73 21.96 -16.38
C ALA A 224 -28.04 22.39 -17.06
#